data_9f4bbcb8a28d7e50631ecc3b9314d2d1
#
_entry.id   9f4bbcb8a28d7e50631ecc3b9314d2d1
#
_cell.length_a   1.000
_cell.length_b   1.000
_cell.length_c   1.000
_cell.angle_alpha   90.00
_cell.angle_beta   90.00
_cell.angle_gamma   90.00
#
_symmetry.space_group_name_H-M   'P 1'
#
loop_
_entity.id
_entity.type
_entity.pdbx_description
1 polymer ?
#
loop_
_entity_poly.entity_id
_entity_poly.type
_entity_poly.pdbx_seq_one_letter_code
_entity_poly.pdbx_strand_id
1 'polypeptide(L)'
;FLKEHAMTDKQCIKAIETGKEIVKMCSEKGINIIGDIPIYVAEDSADVWSNPEAYLIYEDTLKPISVAGCPPDAFSETGQLWGNPLYDWNYMEKTGYKWWIKRVEESLKLYDVVRIDHFRGFDEYYSIPAKDKDATGGHWEKGPGIDLFNGIKYCLGDINIIAEDLGYITDTVRQLVKDSGFPNMKVLEFAFDSRDSSGPRDYLPYNYDKNCVVYTGTHDNETLKGWLDDIEPEEVQMIEE
;
A
#
# COMPACT_ATOMS: atom_id res chain seq x y z
N PHE A 1 12.93 20.88 -1.83
CA PHE A 1 12.66 20.19 -3.10
C PHE A 1 11.40 20.74 -3.77
N LEU A 2 10.26 20.80 -3.07
CA LEU A 2 9.00 21.27 -3.65
C LEU A 2 9.02 22.74 -4.14
N LYS A 3 9.74 23.63 -3.44
CA LYS A 3 9.84 25.05 -3.86
C LYS A 3 10.67 25.27 -5.12
N GLU A 4 11.66 24.41 -5.37
CA GLU A 4 12.55 24.54 -6.53
C GLU A 4 12.06 23.78 -7.77
N HIS A 5 11.17 22.79 -7.56
CA HIS A 5 10.68 21.87 -8.60
C HIS A 5 9.16 21.87 -8.74
N ALA A 6 8.46 22.83 -8.12
CA ALA A 6 7.01 22.92 -8.22
C ALA A 6 6.59 23.11 -9.69
N MET A 7 5.68 22.25 -10.14
CA MET A 7 5.08 22.39 -11.47
C MET A 7 4.18 23.63 -11.51
N THR A 8 4.24 24.33 -12.61
CA THR A 8 3.26 25.39 -12.89
C THR A 8 1.89 24.78 -13.20
N ASP A 9 0.80 25.53 -13.00
CA ASP A 9 -0.55 25.07 -13.32
C ASP A 9 -0.66 24.52 -14.76
N LYS A 10 0.02 25.16 -15.71
CA LYS A 10 0.06 24.71 -17.11
C LYS A 10 0.74 23.34 -17.26
N GLN A 11 1.80 23.07 -16.49
CA GLN A 11 2.49 21.77 -16.49
C GLN A 11 1.63 20.71 -15.83
N CYS A 12 0.94 21.03 -14.73
CA CYS A 12 0.00 20.14 -14.07
C CYS A 12 -1.15 19.74 -15.00
N ILE A 13 -1.78 20.72 -15.65
CA ILE A 13 -2.87 20.46 -16.62
C ILE A 13 -2.37 19.56 -17.75
N LYS A 14 -1.18 19.88 -18.33
CA LYS A 14 -0.61 19.07 -19.40
C LYS A 14 -0.30 17.64 -18.96
N ALA A 15 0.21 17.45 -17.73
CA ALA A 15 0.47 16.10 -17.18
C ALA A 15 -0.81 15.30 -17.06
N ILE A 16 -1.89 15.91 -16.54
CA ILE A 16 -3.21 15.28 -16.44
C ILE A 16 -3.76 14.90 -17.81
N GLU A 17 -3.70 15.81 -18.79
CA GLU A 17 -4.16 15.56 -20.16
C GLU A 17 -3.38 14.41 -20.80
N THR A 18 -2.04 14.42 -20.66
CA THR A 18 -1.19 13.34 -21.18
C THR A 18 -1.52 11.99 -20.50
N GLY A 19 -1.75 11.98 -19.20
CA GLY A 19 -2.17 10.77 -18.48
C GLY A 19 -3.49 10.21 -19.01
N LYS A 20 -4.49 11.07 -19.24
CA LYS A 20 -5.78 10.67 -19.84
C LYS A 20 -5.62 10.11 -21.27
N GLU A 21 -4.75 10.70 -22.07
CA GLU A 21 -4.45 10.20 -23.43
C GLU A 21 -3.81 8.81 -23.38
N ILE A 22 -2.85 8.59 -22.45
CA ILE A 22 -2.21 7.28 -22.27
C ILE A 22 -3.24 6.23 -21.87
N VAL A 23 -4.08 6.50 -20.87
CA VAL A 23 -5.16 5.62 -20.43
C VAL A 23 -6.06 5.23 -21.61
N LYS A 24 -6.48 6.20 -22.39
CA LYS A 24 -7.30 5.98 -23.59
C LYS A 24 -6.59 5.09 -24.62
N MET A 25 -5.32 5.38 -24.91
CA MET A 25 -4.51 4.57 -25.83
C MET A 25 -4.34 3.12 -25.37
N CYS A 26 -4.15 2.90 -24.08
CA CYS A 26 -4.07 1.56 -23.49
C CYS A 26 -5.39 0.81 -23.67
N SER A 27 -6.51 1.45 -23.34
CA SER A 27 -7.85 0.86 -23.51
C SER A 27 -8.13 0.49 -24.97
N GLU A 28 -7.82 1.36 -25.94
CA GLU A 28 -7.98 1.11 -27.38
C GLU A 28 -7.14 -0.09 -27.87
N LYS A 29 -6.03 -0.39 -27.19
CA LYS A 29 -5.14 -1.53 -27.51
C LYS A 29 -5.44 -2.79 -26.70
N GLY A 30 -6.46 -2.77 -25.83
CA GLY A 30 -6.76 -3.88 -24.93
C GLY A 30 -5.70 -4.12 -23.86
N ILE A 31 -4.95 -3.05 -23.48
CA ILE A 31 -3.97 -3.09 -22.40
C ILE A 31 -4.64 -2.62 -21.13
N ASN A 32 -4.72 -3.48 -20.12
CA ASN A 32 -5.23 -3.11 -18.81
C ASN A 32 -4.19 -2.32 -18.02
N ILE A 33 -4.64 -1.33 -17.28
CA ILE A 33 -3.80 -0.50 -16.41
C ILE A 33 -4.05 -0.90 -14.97
N ILE A 34 -2.98 -1.26 -14.26
CA ILE A 34 -2.99 -1.45 -12.82
C ILE A 34 -2.55 -0.14 -12.19
N GLY A 35 -3.46 0.52 -11.48
CA GLY A 35 -3.14 1.70 -10.69
C GLY A 35 -2.68 1.31 -9.30
N ASP A 36 -1.73 2.05 -8.75
CA ASP A 36 -1.20 1.83 -7.42
C ASP A 36 -1.63 2.99 -6.50
N ILE A 37 -2.28 2.66 -5.40
CA ILE A 37 -2.68 3.65 -4.40
C ILE A 37 -2.08 3.29 -3.03
N PRO A 38 -1.33 4.19 -2.39
CA PRO A 38 -0.83 3.96 -1.05
C PRO A 38 -2.00 3.99 -0.05
N ILE A 39 -1.91 3.18 1.02
CA ILE A 39 -2.91 3.26 2.09
C ILE A 39 -2.98 4.69 2.66
N TYR A 40 -1.85 5.31 2.92
CA TYR A 40 -1.80 6.65 3.50
C TYR A 40 -1.55 7.73 2.45
N VAL A 41 -1.92 8.97 2.79
CA VAL A 41 -1.69 10.16 1.97
C VAL A 41 -0.72 11.10 2.67
N ALA A 42 -0.11 12.01 1.93
CA ALA A 42 0.82 12.99 2.52
C ALA A 42 0.07 14.02 3.39
N GLU A 43 0.72 14.52 4.45
CA GLU A 43 0.16 15.56 5.34
C GLU A 43 -0.29 16.80 4.59
N ASP A 44 0.47 17.21 3.57
CA ASP A 44 0.22 18.38 2.74
C ASP A 44 -0.62 18.09 1.47
N SER A 45 -1.30 16.93 1.44
CA SER A 45 -2.15 16.54 0.30
C SER A 45 -3.47 17.31 0.27
N ALA A 46 -4.07 17.37 -0.93
CA ALA A 46 -5.42 17.87 -1.11
C ALA A 46 -6.46 17.06 -0.32
N ASP A 47 -6.19 15.76 -0.10
CA ASP A 47 -7.06 14.86 0.64
C ASP A 47 -7.19 15.28 2.11
N VAL A 48 -6.07 15.50 2.79
CA VAL A 48 -6.04 15.97 4.19
C VAL A 48 -6.64 17.37 4.30
N TRP A 49 -6.30 18.27 3.38
CA TRP A 49 -6.81 19.63 3.39
C TRP A 49 -8.33 19.70 3.20
N SER A 50 -8.90 18.86 2.33
CA SER A 50 -10.32 18.91 2.00
C SER A 50 -11.22 18.04 2.91
N ASN A 51 -10.63 17.10 3.66
CA ASN A 51 -11.36 16.19 4.55
C ASN A 51 -10.61 16.01 5.89
N PRO A 52 -10.29 17.09 6.59
CA PRO A 52 -9.45 17.01 7.81
C PRO A 52 -10.06 16.10 8.89
N GLU A 53 -11.38 16.00 8.97
CA GLU A 53 -12.10 15.14 9.91
C GLU A 53 -11.90 13.64 9.69
N ALA A 54 -11.37 13.26 8.53
CA ALA A 54 -11.06 11.85 8.21
C ALA A 54 -9.72 11.38 8.80
N TYR A 55 -8.96 12.28 9.42
CA TYR A 55 -7.59 12.02 9.88
C TYR A 55 -7.41 12.38 11.36
N LEU A 56 -6.46 11.71 12.02
CA LEU A 56 -6.05 12.01 13.39
C LEU A 56 -5.12 13.24 13.39
N ILE A 57 -5.72 14.42 13.29
CA ILE A 57 -5.03 15.71 13.28
C ILE A 57 -5.64 16.67 14.30
N TYR A 58 -4.85 17.66 14.73
CA TYR A 58 -5.35 18.75 15.55
C TYR A 58 -6.19 19.71 14.70
N GLU A 59 -7.41 20.03 15.14
CA GLU A 59 -8.35 20.88 14.39
C GLU A 59 -7.83 22.30 14.15
N ASP A 60 -7.06 22.85 15.08
CA ASP A 60 -6.55 24.23 15.04
C ASP A 60 -5.31 24.39 14.15
N THR A 61 -4.45 23.38 14.10
CA THR A 61 -3.17 23.45 13.40
C THR A 61 -3.12 22.60 12.12
N LEU A 62 -4.07 21.67 11.95
CA LEU A 62 -4.08 20.64 10.93
C LEU A 62 -2.82 19.75 10.93
N LYS A 63 -2.10 19.71 12.06
CA LYS A 63 -0.92 18.87 12.23
C LYS A 63 -1.31 17.48 12.73
N PRO A 64 -0.62 16.41 12.29
CA PRO A 64 -0.89 15.06 12.76
C PRO A 64 -0.72 14.93 14.28
N ILE A 65 -1.62 14.18 14.91
CA ILE A 65 -1.49 13.72 16.30
C ILE A 65 -0.55 12.53 16.34
N SER A 66 -0.76 11.61 15.39
CA SER A 66 0.08 10.44 15.16
C SER A 66 0.27 10.22 13.67
N VAL A 67 1.36 9.59 13.32
CA VAL A 67 1.75 9.30 11.93
C VAL A 67 2.02 7.81 11.72
N ALA A 68 1.92 7.40 10.47
CA ALA A 68 2.19 6.03 10.06
C ALA A 68 3.68 5.72 10.01
N GLY A 69 4.00 4.43 10.13
CA GLY A 69 5.33 3.89 9.98
C GLY A 69 5.36 2.38 10.19
N CYS A 70 6.56 1.86 10.42
CA CYS A 70 6.79 0.46 10.79
C CYS A 70 7.63 0.38 12.07
N PRO A 71 7.42 -0.66 12.89
CA PRO A 71 8.23 -0.87 14.09
C PRO A 71 9.70 -1.15 13.75
N PRO A 72 10.60 -1.03 14.73
CA PRO A 72 11.95 -1.57 14.62
C PRO A 72 11.94 -3.05 14.24
N ASP A 73 12.82 -3.42 13.31
CA ASP A 73 13.00 -4.79 12.82
C ASP A 73 14.47 -5.10 12.53
N ALA A 74 14.75 -6.25 11.91
CA ALA A 74 16.12 -6.67 11.57
C ALA A 74 16.79 -5.78 10.51
N PHE A 75 16.01 -5.00 9.74
CA PHE A 75 16.51 -4.10 8.69
C PHE A 75 16.67 -2.66 9.17
N SER A 76 15.91 -2.26 10.21
CA SER A 76 15.94 -0.91 10.78
C SER A 76 15.79 -0.94 12.31
N GLU A 77 16.88 -0.65 13.02
CA GLU A 77 16.89 -0.60 14.49
C GLU A 77 15.92 0.42 15.09
N THR A 78 15.60 1.48 14.35
CA THR A 78 14.69 2.55 14.77
C THR A 78 13.33 2.47 14.11
N GLY A 79 13.10 1.45 13.29
CA GLY A 79 11.90 1.33 12.47
C GLY A 79 11.83 2.38 11.35
N GLN A 80 10.66 2.54 10.77
CA GLN A 80 10.43 3.51 9.70
C GLN A 80 9.36 4.51 10.14
N LEU A 81 9.68 5.79 10.10
CA LEU A 81 8.75 6.88 10.33
C LEU A 81 8.38 7.49 8.98
N TRP A 82 7.16 7.21 8.48
CA TRP A 82 6.72 7.66 7.17
C TRP A 82 6.18 9.09 7.18
N GLY A 83 5.63 9.53 8.33
CA GLY A 83 5.13 10.90 8.49
C GLY A 83 3.73 11.15 7.93
N ASN A 84 3.08 10.17 7.32
CA ASN A 84 1.71 10.28 6.84
C ASN A 84 0.72 10.32 8.00
N PRO A 85 -0.27 11.23 8.02
CA PRO A 85 -1.30 11.24 9.06
C PRO A 85 -2.12 9.96 9.04
N LEU A 86 -2.47 9.46 10.22
CA LEU A 86 -3.33 8.31 10.38
C LEU A 86 -4.80 8.69 10.20
N TYR A 87 -5.62 7.72 9.80
CA TYR A 87 -7.06 7.91 9.66
C TYR A 87 -7.79 7.88 11.01
N ASP A 88 -8.82 8.70 11.17
CA ASP A 88 -9.84 8.51 12.20
C ASP A 88 -10.84 7.44 11.74
N TRP A 89 -10.52 6.18 12.05
CA TRP A 89 -11.38 5.05 11.66
C TRP A 89 -12.74 5.09 12.34
N ASN A 90 -12.87 5.71 13.54
CA ASN A 90 -14.15 5.88 14.20
C ASN A 90 -15.05 6.86 13.43
N TYR A 91 -14.48 7.96 12.92
CA TYR A 91 -15.20 8.90 12.06
C TYR A 91 -15.58 8.23 10.74
N MET A 92 -14.64 7.50 10.12
CA MET A 92 -14.90 6.82 8.86
C MET A 92 -16.01 5.77 8.98
N GLU A 93 -16.02 4.96 10.04
CA GLU A 93 -17.07 4.00 10.31
C GLU A 93 -18.45 4.70 10.45
N LYS A 94 -18.54 5.74 11.30
CA LYS A 94 -19.76 6.52 11.49
C LYS A 94 -20.29 7.16 10.21
N THR A 95 -19.42 7.48 9.28
CA THR A 95 -19.78 8.04 7.97
C THR A 95 -19.97 6.98 6.88
N GLY A 96 -19.89 5.68 7.23
CA GLY A 96 -20.02 4.56 6.31
C GLY A 96 -18.86 4.48 5.32
N TYR A 97 -17.65 4.81 5.74
CA TYR A 97 -16.42 4.76 4.94
C TYR A 97 -16.46 5.55 3.63
N LYS A 98 -17.27 6.60 3.55
CA LYS A 98 -17.54 7.39 2.32
C LYS A 98 -16.25 7.87 1.65
N TRP A 99 -15.25 8.28 2.42
CA TRP A 99 -13.99 8.77 1.88
C TRP A 99 -13.24 7.66 1.11
N TRP A 100 -13.12 6.48 1.71
CA TRP A 100 -12.46 5.32 1.08
C TRP A 100 -13.25 4.80 -0.13
N ILE A 101 -14.57 4.72 -0.03
CA ILE A 101 -15.45 4.34 -1.15
C ILE A 101 -15.22 5.28 -2.32
N LYS A 102 -15.23 6.59 -2.05
CA LYS A 102 -14.96 7.61 -3.07
C LYS A 102 -13.59 7.47 -3.69
N ARG A 103 -12.54 7.24 -2.88
CA ARG A 103 -11.17 7.07 -3.35
C ARG A 103 -11.05 5.88 -4.30
N VAL A 104 -11.63 4.74 -3.95
CA VAL A 104 -11.64 3.54 -4.80
C VAL A 104 -12.46 3.78 -6.07
N GLU A 105 -13.64 4.39 -5.95
CA GLU A 105 -14.50 4.74 -7.09
C GLU A 105 -13.76 5.61 -8.12
N GLU A 106 -13.09 6.66 -7.66
CA GLU A 106 -12.36 7.56 -8.57
C GLU A 106 -11.13 6.89 -9.18
N SER A 107 -10.45 6.01 -8.42
CA SER A 107 -9.32 5.25 -8.95
C SER A 107 -9.75 4.28 -10.05
N LEU A 108 -10.89 3.60 -9.89
CA LEU A 108 -11.44 2.67 -10.88
C LEU A 108 -11.95 3.35 -12.16
N LYS A 109 -12.12 4.68 -12.16
CA LYS A 109 -12.38 5.44 -13.40
C LYS A 109 -11.14 5.63 -14.27
N LEU A 110 -9.96 5.50 -13.67
CA LEU A 110 -8.67 5.70 -14.31
C LEU A 110 -7.96 4.37 -14.61
N TYR A 111 -8.20 3.35 -13.80
CA TYR A 111 -7.49 2.09 -13.82
C TYR A 111 -8.46 0.92 -13.93
N ASP A 112 -8.05 -0.14 -14.62
CA ASP A 112 -8.82 -1.37 -14.75
C ASP A 112 -8.71 -2.24 -13.49
N VAL A 113 -7.59 -2.11 -12.77
CA VAL A 113 -7.30 -2.78 -11.50
C VAL A 113 -6.63 -1.79 -10.57
N VAL A 114 -6.91 -1.84 -9.28
CA VAL A 114 -6.27 -1.00 -8.26
C VAL A 114 -5.47 -1.88 -7.31
N ARG A 115 -4.16 -1.69 -7.25
CA ARG A 115 -3.33 -2.24 -6.19
C ARG A 115 -3.40 -1.30 -4.99
N ILE A 116 -3.75 -1.83 -3.83
CA ILE A 116 -3.68 -1.07 -2.57
C ILE A 116 -2.40 -1.48 -1.85
N ASP A 117 -1.50 -0.51 -1.75
CA ASP A 117 -0.22 -0.66 -1.08
C ASP A 117 -0.39 -0.70 0.44
N HIS A 118 0.42 -1.54 1.11
CA HIS A 118 0.40 -1.76 2.56
C HIS A 118 -0.97 -2.18 3.10
N PHE A 119 -1.60 -3.18 2.45
CA PHE A 119 -2.95 -3.65 2.79
C PHE A 119 -3.09 -4.13 4.24
N ARG A 120 -2.00 -4.60 4.87
CA ARG A 120 -2.00 -4.99 6.28
C ARG A 120 -2.46 -3.87 7.22
N GLY A 121 -2.26 -2.61 6.87
CA GLY A 121 -2.66 -1.45 7.66
C GLY A 121 -4.17 -1.34 7.90
N PHE A 122 -4.99 -2.10 7.16
CA PHE A 122 -6.43 -2.21 7.44
C PHE A 122 -6.76 -3.22 8.53
N ASP A 123 -5.87 -4.16 8.83
CA ASP A 123 -6.00 -5.06 9.99
C ASP A 123 -5.42 -4.40 11.25
N GLU A 124 -4.12 -4.13 11.21
CA GLU A 124 -3.40 -3.40 12.26
C GLU A 124 -2.39 -2.45 11.61
N TYR A 125 -2.33 -1.24 12.12
CA TYR A 125 -1.41 -0.20 11.67
C TYR A 125 -0.51 0.27 12.82
N TYR A 126 0.71 0.68 12.47
CA TYR A 126 1.67 1.16 13.44
C TYR A 126 1.55 2.66 13.62
N SER A 127 1.15 3.09 14.82
CA SER A 127 0.89 4.47 15.20
C SER A 127 2.08 5.03 15.96
N ILE A 128 2.67 6.10 15.43
CA ILE A 128 3.83 6.77 16.02
C ILE A 128 3.40 8.18 16.41
N PRO A 129 3.64 8.64 17.66
CA PRO A 129 3.38 10.03 18.04
C PRO A 129 4.08 10.99 17.08
N ALA A 130 3.37 11.96 16.50
CA ALA A 130 3.91 12.84 15.46
C ALA A 130 5.12 13.71 15.91
N LYS A 131 5.33 13.85 17.22
CA LYS A 131 6.49 14.54 17.81
C LYS A 131 7.77 13.69 17.89
N ASP A 132 7.64 12.37 17.70
CA ASP A 132 8.77 11.46 17.83
C ASP A 132 9.69 11.57 16.60
N LYS A 133 10.97 11.28 16.79
CA LYS A 133 11.99 11.41 15.73
C LYS A 133 12.20 10.11 14.95
N ASP A 134 11.74 9.01 15.51
CA ASP A 134 11.83 7.67 14.95
C ASP A 134 10.62 6.83 15.38
N ALA A 135 10.57 5.58 14.97
CA ALA A 135 9.42 4.72 15.20
C ALA A 135 9.46 3.91 16.52
N THR A 136 10.49 4.11 17.36
CA THR A 136 10.66 3.29 18.58
C THR A 136 9.57 3.53 19.63
N GLY A 137 8.94 4.70 19.64
CA GLY A 137 7.84 5.07 20.54
C GLY A 137 6.45 4.68 20.05
N GLY A 138 6.35 4.03 18.88
CA GLY A 138 5.09 3.65 18.27
C GLY A 138 4.47 2.39 18.90
N HIS A 139 3.23 2.12 18.51
CA HIS A 139 2.48 0.94 18.93
C HIS A 139 1.47 0.53 17.86
N TRP A 140 1.04 -0.73 17.92
CA TRP A 140 0.02 -1.25 17.02
C TRP A 140 -1.37 -0.84 17.46
N GLU A 141 -2.18 -0.42 16.49
CA GLU A 141 -3.61 -0.12 16.64
C GLU A 141 -4.43 -0.91 15.61
N LYS A 142 -5.69 -1.19 15.94
CA LYS A 142 -6.57 -1.93 15.04
C LYS A 142 -7.14 -1.04 13.95
N GLY A 143 -7.06 -1.55 12.72
CA GLY A 143 -7.70 -0.96 11.56
C GLY A 143 -9.20 -1.32 11.44
N PRO A 144 -9.85 -0.88 10.37
CA PRO A 144 -11.29 -1.10 10.12
C PRO A 144 -11.62 -2.55 9.75
N GLY A 145 -10.62 -3.36 9.43
CA GLY A 145 -10.80 -4.75 9.03
C GLY A 145 -11.69 -4.92 7.81
N ILE A 146 -12.46 -6.02 7.83
CA ILE A 146 -13.33 -6.40 6.71
C ILE A 146 -14.51 -5.46 6.50
N ASP A 147 -14.92 -4.69 7.50
CA ASP A 147 -16.10 -3.82 7.43
C ASP A 147 -15.94 -2.72 6.37
N LEU A 148 -14.72 -2.18 6.23
CA LEU A 148 -14.39 -1.26 5.14
C LEU A 148 -14.66 -1.89 3.76
N PHE A 149 -14.14 -3.09 3.54
CA PHE A 149 -14.25 -3.76 2.22
C PHE A 149 -15.65 -4.24 1.94
N ASN A 150 -16.42 -4.63 2.95
CA ASN A 150 -17.85 -4.90 2.85
C ASN A 150 -18.61 -3.63 2.44
N GLY A 151 -18.28 -2.48 3.02
CA GLY A 151 -18.86 -1.19 2.64
C GLY A 151 -18.53 -0.80 1.19
N ILE A 152 -17.27 -0.96 0.77
CA ILE A 152 -16.83 -0.70 -0.61
C ILE A 152 -17.58 -1.60 -1.59
N LYS A 153 -17.62 -2.92 -1.35
CA LYS A 153 -18.34 -3.88 -2.21
C LYS A 153 -19.85 -3.64 -2.26
N TYR A 154 -20.44 -3.26 -1.13
CA TYR A 154 -21.86 -2.92 -1.09
C TYR A 154 -22.20 -1.73 -2.01
N CYS A 155 -21.32 -0.71 -2.05
CA CYS A 155 -21.56 0.50 -2.83
C CYS A 155 -21.13 0.37 -4.30
N LEU A 156 -20.01 -0.33 -4.58
CA LEU A 156 -19.39 -0.36 -5.90
C LEU A 156 -19.56 -1.70 -6.62
N GLY A 157 -20.09 -2.72 -5.94
CA GLY A 157 -20.21 -4.07 -6.52
C GLY A 157 -18.88 -4.82 -6.58
N ASP A 158 -18.76 -5.71 -7.56
CA ASP A 158 -17.51 -6.44 -7.81
C ASP A 158 -16.47 -5.48 -8.41
N ILE A 159 -15.33 -5.40 -7.74
CA ILE A 159 -14.23 -4.50 -8.07
C ILE A 159 -12.90 -5.24 -8.15
N ASN A 160 -12.03 -4.77 -9.03
CA ASN A 160 -10.72 -5.36 -9.25
C ASN A 160 -9.70 -4.66 -8.33
N ILE A 161 -9.46 -5.24 -7.16
CA ILE A 161 -8.42 -4.79 -6.22
C ILE A 161 -7.39 -5.90 -6.06
N ILE A 162 -6.10 -5.52 -5.98
CA ILE A 162 -5.00 -6.36 -5.54
C ILE A 162 -4.59 -5.89 -4.16
N ALA A 163 -4.54 -6.81 -3.19
CA ALA A 163 -4.06 -6.53 -1.84
C ALA A 163 -2.54 -6.74 -1.79
N GLU A 164 -1.78 -5.67 -1.52
CA GLU A 164 -0.34 -5.80 -1.28
C GLU A 164 -0.14 -6.23 0.18
N ASP A 165 0.22 -7.50 0.36
CA ASP A 165 0.46 -8.17 1.64
C ASP A 165 1.90 -8.67 1.77
N LEU A 166 2.87 -7.87 1.33
CA LEU A 166 4.29 -8.21 1.42
C LEU A 166 4.87 -7.93 2.82
N GLY A 167 5.98 -8.59 3.13
CA GLY A 167 6.71 -8.41 4.40
C GLY A 167 6.14 -9.23 5.55
N TYR A 168 6.18 -8.69 6.78
CA TYR A 168 5.73 -9.40 7.98
C TYR A 168 4.20 -9.48 8.03
N ILE A 169 3.66 -10.67 7.79
CA ILE A 169 2.23 -10.95 7.69
C ILE A 169 1.77 -11.84 8.84
N THR A 170 0.80 -11.34 9.62
CA THR A 170 0.15 -12.08 10.70
C THR A 170 -0.99 -12.96 10.15
N ASP A 171 -1.45 -13.92 10.95
CA ASP A 171 -2.61 -14.76 10.58
C ASP A 171 -3.88 -13.93 10.40
N THR A 172 -4.04 -12.84 11.14
CA THR A 172 -5.18 -11.92 11.03
C THR A 172 -5.17 -11.16 9.71
N VAL A 173 -4.00 -10.72 9.23
CA VAL A 173 -3.83 -10.11 7.90
C VAL A 173 -4.15 -11.12 6.79
N ARG A 174 -3.65 -12.37 6.89
CA ARG A 174 -3.98 -13.44 5.94
C ARG A 174 -5.48 -13.68 5.89
N GLN A 175 -6.12 -13.70 7.05
CA GLN A 175 -7.57 -13.88 7.14
C GLN A 175 -8.32 -12.69 6.52
N LEU A 176 -7.89 -11.45 6.76
CA LEU A 176 -8.49 -10.26 6.17
C LEU A 176 -8.41 -10.28 4.62
N VAL A 177 -7.25 -10.64 4.06
CA VAL A 177 -7.07 -10.78 2.61
C VAL A 177 -8.01 -11.86 2.07
N LYS A 178 -8.08 -13.01 2.72
CA LYS A 178 -8.98 -14.10 2.33
C LYS A 178 -10.45 -13.69 2.39
N ASP A 179 -10.89 -13.02 3.47
CA ASP A 179 -12.28 -12.59 3.66
C ASP A 179 -12.65 -11.48 2.67
N SER A 180 -11.68 -10.62 2.31
CA SER A 180 -11.88 -9.62 1.27
C SER A 180 -12.08 -10.24 -0.12
N GLY A 181 -11.58 -11.47 -0.36
CA GLY A 181 -11.61 -12.15 -1.64
C GLY A 181 -10.70 -11.53 -2.70
N PHE A 182 -9.90 -10.53 -2.34
CA PHE A 182 -8.93 -9.92 -3.25
C PHE A 182 -7.71 -10.83 -3.45
N PRO A 183 -7.12 -10.87 -4.66
CA PRO A 183 -5.84 -11.51 -4.84
C PRO A 183 -4.76 -10.82 -4.03
N ASN A 184 -3.92 -11.61 -3.37
CA ASN A 184 -2.71 -11.14 -2.71
C ASN A 184 -1.52 -11.07 -3.68
N MET A 185 -0.38 -10.60 -3.20
CA MET A 185 0.84 -10.49 -3.99
C MET A 185 1.89 -11.51 -3.55
N LYS A 186 2.65 -12.00 -4.53
CA LYS A 186 3.84 -12.81 -4.32
C LYS A 186 4.99 -12.25 -5.15
N VAL A 187 6.16 -12.18 -4.52
CA VAL A 187 7.41 -11.73 -5.15
C VAL A 187 8.40 -12.89 -5.11
N LEU A 188 8.79 -13.40 -6.27
CA LEU A 188 9.63 -14.59 -6.36
C LEU A 188 11.00 -14.39 -5.71
N GLU A 189 11.61 -13.21 -5.85
CA GLU A 189 12.91 -12.89 -5.25
C GLU A 189 12.91 -13.07 -3.73
N PHE A 190 11.77 -12.81 -3.05
CA PHE A 190 11.65 -13.00 -1.60
C PHE A 190 11.69 -14.47 -1.16
N ALA A 191 11.46 -15.42 -2.09
CA ALA A 191 11.55 -16.84 -1.78
C ALA A 191 12.97 -17.30 -1.44
N PHE A 192 13.97 -16.53 -1.83
CA PHE A 192 15.39 -16.87 -1.75
C PHE A 192 16.20 -15.89 -0.90
N ASP A 193 15.55 -15.01 -0.11
CA ASP A 193 16.25 -14.09 0.81
C ASP A 193 16.75 -14.88 2.02
N SER A 194 18.06 -15.11 2.09
CA SER A 194 18.74 -15.84 3.16
C SER A 194 18.65 -15.16 4.54
N ARG A 195 18.30 -13.87 4.57
CA ARG A 195 18.14 -13.06 5.80
C ARG A 195 16.78 -13.24 6.44
N ASP A 196 15.79 -13.71 5.68
CA ASP A 196 14.44 -13.95 6.19
C ASP A 196 14.36 -15.29 6.92
N SER A 197 14.54 -15.24 8.23
CA SER A 197 14.39 -16.41 9.11
C SER A 197 12.94 -16.81 9.38
N SER A 198 11.97 -15.97 9.06
CA SER A 198 10.53 -16.23 9.31
C SER A 198 9.88 -17.10 8.25
N GLY A 199 10.52 -17.30 7.15
CA GLY A 199 10.27 -18.31 6.17
C GLY A 199 10.00 -17.82 4.74
N PRO A 200 10.96 -18.02 3.85
CA PRO A 200 10.75 -17.85 2.41
C PRO A 200 9.65 -18.76 1.84
N ARG A 201 9.09 -19.66 2.65
CA ARG A 201 8.11 -20.66 2.26
C ARG A 201 6.84 -20.08 1.66
N ASP A 202 6.41 -18.92 2.12
CA ASP A 202 5.22 -18.25 1.60
C ASP A 202 5.39 -17.73 0.16
N TYR A 203 6.63 -17.48 -0.24
CA TYR A 203 6.98 -16.98 -1.55
C TYR A 203 7.46 -18.08 -2.52
N LEU A 204 7.57 -19.34 -2.07
CA LEU A 204 7.91 -20.47 -2.94
C LEU A 204 6.72 -20.82 -3.83
N PRO A 205 6.91 -21.00 -5.14
CA PRO A 205 5.82 -21.18 -6.12
C PRO A 205 4.83 -22.29 -5.81
N TYR A 206 5.29 -23.40 -5.21
CA TYR A 206 4.41 -24.51 -4.86
C TYR A 206 3.47 -24.23 -3.67
N ASN A 207 3.70 -23.12 -2.95
CA ASN A 207 2.83 -22.67 -1.84
C ASN A 207 1.86 -21.56 -2.26
N TYR A 208 1.88 -21.11 -3.52
CA TYR A 208 0.99 -20.04 -3.95
C TYR A 208 -0.47 -20.48 -3.97
N ASP A 209 -1.32 -19.62 -3.43
CA ASP A 209 -2.76 -19.72 -3.63
C ASP A 209 -3.11 -19.42 -5.10
N LYS A 210 -4.23 -19.98 -5.59
CA LYS A 210 -4.71 -19.67 -6.94
C LYS A 210 -5.13 -18.22 -7.11
N ASN A 211 -5.58 -17.59 -6.04
CA ASN A 211 -6.02 -16.20 -6.04
C ASN A 211 -4.87 -15.28 -5.60
N CYS A 212 -3.80 -15.24 -6.38
CA CYS A 212 -2.66 -14.34 -6.14
C CYS A 212 -2.12 -13.76 -7.44
N VAL A 213 -1.43 -12.64 -7.32
CA VAL A 213 -0.64 -12.03 -8.41
C VAL A 213 0.82 -12.25 -8.11
N VAL A 214 1.57 -12.80 -9.07
CA VAL A 214 2.97 -13.17 -8.90
C VAL A 214 3.85 -12.29 -9.76
N TYR A 215 4.89 -11.73 -9.16
CA TYR A 215 5.95 -10.98 -9.83
C TYR A 215 7.31 -11.64 -9.56
N THR A 216 8.27 -11.46 -10.46
CA THR A 216 9.68 -11.78 -10.16
C THR A 216 10.23 -10.83 -9.13
N GLY A 217 10.06 -9.52 -9.35
CA GLY A 217 10.32 -8.40 -8.47
C GLY A 217 9.35 -7.26 -8.81
N THR A 218 9.22 -6.27 -7.93
CA THR A 218 8.38 -5.06 -8.11
C THR A 218 9.27 -3.87 -8.52
N HIS A 219 8.67 -2.67 -8.60
CA HIS A 219 9.40 -1.42 -8.83
C HIS A 219 10.33 -1.02 -7.65
N ASP A 220 10.18 -1.68 -6.50
CA ASP A 220 11.03 -1.49 -5.31
C ASP A 220 12.21 -2.48 -5.27
N ASN A 221 12.26 -3.42 -6.21
CA ASN A 221 13.32 -4.42 -6.32
C ASN A 221 14.21 -4.15 -7.54
N GLU A 222 15.36 -4.80 -7.57
CA GLU A 222 16.19 -4.87 -8.78
C GLU A 222 15.45 -5.62 -9.91
N THR A 223 15.93 -5.45 -11.14
CA THR A 223 15.48 -6.34 -12.21
C THR A 223 15.94 -7.76 -11.92
N LEU A 224 15.19 -8.77 -12.38
CA LEU A 224 15.59 -10.17 -12.20
C LEU A 224 17.05 -10.44 -12.59
N LYS A 225 17.54 -9.79 -13.66
CA LYS A 225 18.93 -9.92 -14.05
C LYS A 225 19.89 -9.25 -13.05
N GLY A 226 19.58 -8.03 -12.60
CA GLY A 226 20.38 -7.33 -11.59
C GLY A 226 20.44 -8.12 -10.28
N TRP A 227 19.28 -8.63 -9.84
CA TRP A 227 19.22 -9.48 -8.67
C TRP A 227 20.07 -10.75 -8.80
N LEU A 228 20.02 -11.46 -9.95
CA LEU A 228 20.84 -12.64 -10.19
C LEU A 228 22.36 -12.34 -10.28
N ASP A 229 22.73 -11.10 -10.64
CA ASP A 229 24.13 -10.67 -10.67
C ASP A 229 24.68 -10.36 -9.26
N ASP A 230 23.79 -10.02 -8.30
CA ASP A 230 24.13 -9.54 -6.94
C ASP A 230 23.78 -10.52 -5.81
N ILE A 231 23.10 -11.63 -6.11
CA ILE A 231 22.65 -12.60 -5.10
C ILE A 231 23.84 -13.30 -4.42
N GLU A 232 23.66 -13.62 -3.13
CA GLU A 232 24.69 -14.31 -2.35
C GLU A 232 24.80 -15.80 -2.74
N PRO A 233 25.98 -16.43 -2.58
CA PRO A 233 26.17 -17.85 -2.93
C PRO A 233 25.21 -18.80 -2.24
N GLU A 234 24.77 -18.46 -1.04
CA GLU A 234 23.78 -19.25 -0.25
C GLU A 234 22.39 -19.22 -0.91
N GLU A 235 22.03 -18.06 -1.46
CA GLU A 235 20.75 -17.86 -2.18
C GLU A 235 20.76 -18.58 -3.54
N VAL A 236 21.93 -18.63 -4.22
CA VAL A 236 22.09 -19.45 -5.44
C VAL A 236 21.83 -20.91 -5.13
N GLN A 237 22.37 -21.43 -4.02
CA GLN A 237 22.12 -22.81 -3.61
C GLN A 237 20.64 -23.07 -3.33
N MET A 238 19.91 -22.13 -2.72
CA MET A 238 18.47 -22.24 -2.47
C MET A 238 17.64 -22.30 -3.77
N ILE A 239 18.13 -21.66 -4.85
CA ILE A 239 17.47 -21.69 -6.18
C ILE A 239 17.69 -23.03 -6.88
N GLU A 240 18.85 -23.67 -6.67
CA GLU A 240 19.21 -24.92 -7.31
C GLU A 240 18.57 -26.16 -6.65
N GLU A 241 18.15 -26.08 -5.38
CA GLU A 241 17.49 -27.14 -4.62
C GLU A 241 15.97 -27.18 -4.88
#